data_4a198cb46a0f18af7e51cc1195bd424d
#
_entry.id   4a198cb46a0f18af7e51cc1195bd424d
#
_cell.length_a   1.000
_cell.length_b   1.000
_cell.length_c   1.000
_cell.angle_alpha   90.00
_cell.angle_beta   90.00
_cell.angle_gamma   90.00
#
_symmetry.space_group_name_H-M   'P 1'
#
loop_
_entity.id
_entity.type
_entity.pdbx_description
1 polymer ?
#
loop_
_entity_poly.entity_id
_entity_poly.type
_entity_poly.pdbx_seq_one_letter_code
_entity_poly.pdbx_strand_id
1 'polypeptide(L)'
;MVWLQRMKYIQGFGIQSPSAFSFDREVINNHTSYSVYVELNKICPIKNAEERKKARLLYRINHFAKADTFYFCPTKLPHYEHYITAANEKTLVENVETKYETTVETASNKVAIYFFTVCNHSKTFYAALRKTINAQSFVIVDNINKTEEAKAFWHEIVDDERVSFSFDLYYMGIAFFDKRPKQNYIINF
;
A
#
# COMPACT_ATOMS: atom_id res chain seq x y z
N MET A 1 -11.93 20.82 -1.87
CA MET A 1 -11.09 21.70 -0.99
C MET A 1 -9.92 20.98 -0.31
N VAL A 2 -9.96 19.67 -0.12
CA VAL A 2 -8.87 18.89 0.54
C VAL A 2 -7.52 19.07 -0.14
N TRP A 3 -7.48 19.09 -1.49
CA TRP A 3 -6.24 19.28 -2.25
C TRP A 3 -5.51 20.58 -1.91
N LEU A 4 -6.22 21.68 -1.74
CA LEU A 4 -5.62 22.96 -1.36
C LEU A 4 -4.98 22.93 0.04
N GLN A 5 -5.62 22.24 0.99
CA GLN A 5 -5.08 22.08 2.35
C GLN A 5 -3.80 21.22 2.37
N ARG A 6 -3.66 20.30 1.41
CA ARG A 6 -2.51 19.40 1.28
C ARG A 6 -1.43 19.93 0.32
N MET A 7 -1.60 21.08 -0.30
CA MET A 7 -0.61 21.65 -1.23
C MET A 7 0.78 21.82 -0.62
N LYS A 8 0.89 22.11 0.67
CA LYS A 8 2.18 22.22 1.38
C LYS A 8 2.95 20.88 1.49
N TYR A 9 2.31 19.77 1.19
CA TYR A 9 2.90 18.43 1.24
C TYR A 9 3.22 17.86 -0.15
N ILE A 10 3.32 18.72 -1.16
CA ILE A 10 3.66 18.32 -2.52
C ILE A 10 5.15 18.01 -2.62
N GLN A 11 5.49 16.98 -3.36
CA GLN A 11 6.86 16.61 -3.74
C GLN A 11 7.79 16.23 -2.56
N GLY A 12 7.27 15.67 -1.49
CA GLY A 12 8.10 15.17 -0.38
C GLY A 12 8.77 16.27 0.43
N PHE A 13 8.25 17.50 0.40
CA PHE A 13 8.78 18.60 1.20
C PHE A 13 8.68 18.22 2.69
N GLY A 14 9.85 18.19 3.38
CA GLY A 14 9.94 17.78 4.79
C GLY A 14 10.29 16.31 5.02
N ILE A 15 10.47 15.48 3.99
CA ILE A 15 10.99 14.12 4.14
C ILE A 15 12.50 14.19 4.39
N GLN A 16 12.92 13.94 5.63
CA GLN A 16 14.34 13.99 6.01
C GLN A 16 15.05 12.64 5.83
N SER A 17 14.30 11.53 5.81
CA SER A 17 14.86 10.18 5.60
C SER A 17 15.21 9.96 4.14
N PRO A 18 16.47 9.66 3.77
CA PRO A 18 16.87 9.42 2.37
C PRO A 18 16.07 8.31 1.70
N SER A 19 15.80 7.21 2.43
CA SER A 19 15.05 6.08 1.90
C SER A 19 13.55 6.37 1.73
N ALA A 20 12.96 7.15 2.65
CA ALA A 20 11.58 7.60 2.50
C ALA A 20 11.45 8.60 1.34
N PHE A 21 12.45 9.49 1.17
CA PHE A 21 12.52 10.41 0.05
C PHE A 21 12.67 9.67 -1.29
N SER A 22 13.55 8.66 -1.35
CA SER A 22 13.70 7.81 -2.55
C SER A 22 12.38 7.11 -2.89
N PHE A 23 11.70 6.51 -1.90
CA PHE A 23 10.40 5.89 -2.12
C PHE A 23 9.33 6.88 -2.62
N ASP A 24 9.29 8.08 -2.06
CA ASP A 24 8.40 9.14 -2.55
C ASP A 24 8.68 9.47 -4.02
N ARG A 25 9.93 9.69 -4.39
CA ARG A 25 10.32 10.11 -5.73
C ARG A 25 10.23 9.01 -6.78
N GLU A 26 10.61 7.79 -6.42
CA GLU A 26 10.68 6.67 -7.35
C GLU A 26 9.34 5.92 -7.47
N VAL A 27 8.49 5.99 -6.44
CA VAL A 27 7.25 5.22 -6.38
C VAL A 27 6.02 6.12 -6.33
N ILE A 28 5.89 6.97 -5.30
CA ILE A 28 4.66 7.75 -5.09
C ILE A 28 4.51 8.83 -6.16
N ASN A 29 5.48 9.73 -6.26
CA ASN A 29 5.48 10.87 -7.17
C ASN A 29 6.24 10.59 -8.49
N ASN A 30 6.38 9.33 -8.86
CA ASN A 30 6.94 8.98 -10.16
C ASN A 30 5.91 9.19 -11.26
N HIS A 31 6.19 10.13 -12.15
CA HIS A 31 5.34 10.50 -13.30
C HIS A 31 5.78 9.81 -14.61
N THR A 32 6.70 8.85 -14.55
CA THR A 32 7.14 8.11 -15.73
C THR A 32 5.94 7.39 -16.38
N SER A 33 5.79 7.57 -17.66
CA SER A 33 4.79 6.84 -18.44
C SER A 33 5.36 5.48 -18.83
N TYR A 34 4.91 4.43 -18.14
CA TYR A 34 5.27 3.05 -18.47
C TYR A 34 4.45 2.59 -19.68
N SER A 35 5.10 2.01 -20.71
CA SER A 35 4.43 1.48 -21.90
C SER A 35 3.36 0.44 -21.56
N VAL A 36 3.59 -0.37 -20.54
CA VAL A 36 2.66 -1.39 -20.03
C VAL A 36 1.29 -0.80 -19.61
N TYR A 37 1.22 0.47 -19.24
CA TYR A 37 -0.08 1.08 -18.88
C TYR A 37 -1.03 1.20 -20.07
N VAL A 38 -0.49 1.30 -21.29
CA VAL A 38 -1.31 1.32 -22.50
C VAL A 38 -1.94 -0.05 -22.72
N GLU A 39 -1.18 -1.12 -22.52
CA GLU A 39 -1.64 -2.50 -22.66
C GLU A 39 -2.63 -2.87 -21.57
N LEU A 40 -2.31 -2.55 -20.31
CA LEU A 40 -3.20 -2.78 -19.18
C LEU A 40 -4.54 -2.05 -19.34
N ASN A 41 -4.53 -0.84 -19.88
CA ASN A 41 -5.77 -0.11 -20.13
C ASN A 41 -6.63 -0.75 -21.23
N LYS A 42 -6.05 -1.52 -22.15
CA LYS A 42 -6.80 -2.30 -23.14
C LYS A 42 -7.39 -3.58 -22.55
N ILE A 43 -6.61 -4.28 -21.70
CA ILE A 43 -7.01 -5.55 -21.07
C ILE A 43 -8.03 -5.31 -19.95
N CYS A 44 -7.78 -4.31 -19.12
CA CYS A 44 -8.60 -3.98 -17.96
C CYS A 44 -8.82 -2.46 -17.85
N PRO A 45 -9.77 -1.89 -18.63
CA PRO A 45 -10.01 -0.45 -18.64
C PRO A 45 -10.63 0.03 -17.32
N ILE A 46 -9.90 0.84 -16.57
CA ILE A 46 -10.38 1.48 -15.35
C ILE A 46 -10.90 2.87 -15.69
N LYS A 47 -12.23 3.04 -15.68
CA LYS A 47 -12.88 4.32 -16.03
C LYS A 47 -12.65 5.41 -14.97
N ASN A 48 -12.73 5.04 -13.70
CA ASN A 48 -12.51 5.98 -12.60
C ASN A 48 -11.04 6.41 -12.54
N ALA A 49 -10.81 7.73 -12.58
CA ALA A 49 -9.46 8.29 -12.59
C ALA A 49 -8.68 8.02 -11.29
N GLU A 50 -9.37 8.05 -10.15
CA GLU A 50 -8.77 7.75 -8.83
C GLU A 50 -8.34 6.28 -8.77
N GLU A 51 -9.23 5.36 -9.13
CA GLU A 51 -8.92 3.91 -9.16
C GLU A 51 -7.77 3.60 -10.12
N ARG A 52 -7.74 4.25 -11.29
CA ARG A 52 -6.62 4.10 -12.24
C ARG A 52 -5.30 4.63 -11.67
N LYS A 53 -5.34 5.72 -10.91
CA LYS A 53 -4.18 6.29 -10.23
C LYS A 53 -3.66 5.34 -9.15
N LYS A 54 -4.55 4.78 -8.35
CA LYS A 54 -4.23 3.75 -7.34
C LYS A 54 -3.63 2.49 -7.98
N ALA A 55 -4.23 1.98 -9.06
CA ALA A 55 -3.73 0.81 -9.78
C ALA A 55 -2.28 1.01 -10.30
N ARG A 56 -2.01 2.19 -10.89
CA ARG A 56 -0.66 2.56 -11.32
C ARG A 56 0.33 2.71 -10.15
N LEU A 57 -0.13 3.18 -9.01
CA LEU A 57 0.69 3.22 -7.80
C LEU A 57 1.03 1.79 -7.34
N LEU A 58 0.06 0.89 -7.29
CA LEU A 58 0.30 -0.52 -6.93
C LEU A 58 1.29 -1.21 -7.88
N TYR A 59 1.21 -0.91 -9.19
CA TYR A 59 2.23 -1.33 -10.15
C TYR A 59 3.62 -0.87 -9.71
N ARG A 60 3.80 0.44 -9.46
CA ARG A 60 5.11 1.01 -9.09
C ARG A 60 5.61 0.45 -7.76
N ILE A 61 4.72 0.28 -6.79
CA ILE A 61 5.05 -0.32 -5.49
C ILE A 61 5.59 -1.73 -5.68
N ASN A 62 4.87 -2.59 -6.43
CA ASN A 62 5.31 -3.97 -6.63
C ASN A 62 6.55 -4.07 -7.53
N HIS A 63 6.69 -3.17 -8.51
CA HIS A 63 7.89 -3.07 -9.33
C HIS A 63 9.14 -2.70 -8.50
N PHE A 64 8.98 -1.81 -7.54
CA PHE A 64 10.04 -1.39 -6.62
C PHE A 64 10.36 -2.47 -5.58
N ALA A 65 9.34 -3.00 -4.92
CA ALA A 65 9.47 -3.95 -3.81
C ALA A 65 9.83 -5.35 -4.29
N LYS A 66 9.45 -5.73 -5.52
CA LYS A 66 9.58 -7.08 -6.07
C LYS A 66 9.03 -8.13 -5.11
N ALA A 67 7.82 -7.87 -4.59
CA ALA A 67 7.22 -8.71 -3.57
C ALA A 67 7.10 -10.18 -4.02
N ASP A 68 7.40 -11.09 -3.10
CA ASP A 68 7.17 -12.52 -3.29
C ASP A 68 5.66 -12.81 -3.31
N THR A 69 4.91 -12.16 -2.39
CA THR A 69 3.47 -12.35 -2.29
C THR A 69 2.75 -11.02 -2.06
N PHE A 70 1.64 -10.85 -2.74
CA PHE A 70 0.72 -9.74 -2.58
C PHE A 70 -0.63 -10.26 -2.09
N TYR A 71 -0.98 -9.92 -0.85
CA TYR A 71 -2.21 -10.37 -0.19
C TYR A 71 -3.29 -9.31 -0.27
N PHE A 72 -4.47 -9.68 -0.79
CA PHE A 72 -5.68 -8.88 -0.64
C PHE A 72 -6.44 -9.28 0.62
N CYS A 73 -6.81 -8.31 1.42
CA CYS A 73 -7.47 -8.47 2.72
C CYS A 73 -8.78 -7.66 2.76
N PRO A 74 -9.96 -8.25 2.72
CA PRO A 74 -10.25 -9.67 2.53
C PRO A 74 -10.44 -10.08 1.07
N THR A 75 -10.73 -9.15 0.16
CA THR A 75 -11.22 -9.46 -1.19
C THR A 75 -10.28 -8.96 -2.27
N LYS A 76 -9.92 -9.86 -3.16
CA LYS A 76 -9.14 -9.57 -4.35
C LYS A 76 -9.91 -8.66 -5.31
N LEU A 77 -9.21 -7.66 -5.80
CA LEU A 77 -9.74 -6.72 -6.77
C LEU A 77 -9.08 -7.01 -8.15
N PRO A 78 -9.82 -7.62 -9.10
CA PRO A 78 -9.22 -8.11 -10.35
C PRO A 78 -8.48 -7.04 -11.16
N HIS A 79 -8.99 -5.80 -11.16
CA HIS A 79 -8.34 -4.71 -11.87
C HIS A 79 -6.99 -4.32 -11.26
N TYR A 80 -6.80 -4.46 -9.95
CA TYR A 80 -5.50 -4.24 -9.31
C TYR A 80 -4.54 -5.41 -9.53
N GLU A 81 -5.05 -6.64 -9.54
CA GLU A 81 -4.24 -7.83 -9.80
C GLU A 81 -3.48 -7.74 -11.11
N HIS A 82 -4.14 -7.31 -12.20
CA HIS A 82 -3.47 -7.14 -13.49
C HIS A 82 -2.27 -6.19 -13.42
N TYR A 83 -2.39 -5.09 -12.68
CA TYR A 83 -1.28 -4.15 -12.49
C TYR A 83 -0.16 -4.71 -11.62
N ILE A 84 -0.50 -5.46 -10.58
CA ILE A 84 0.47 -6.07 -9.66
C ILE A 84 1.27 -7.16 -10.39
N THR A 85 0.60 -8.04 -11.13
CA THR A 85 1.24 -9.13 -11.88
C THR A 85 2.11 -8.60 -13.02
N ALA A 86 1.63 -7.57 -13.73
CA ALA A 86 2.42 -6.92 -14.78
C ALA A 86 3.69 -6.23 -14.27
N ALA A 87 3.72 -5.82 -13.00
CA ALA A 87 4.89 -5.21 -12.37
C ALA A 87 5.98 -6.23 -12.03
N ASN A 88 5.58 -7.43 -11.64
CA ASN A 88 6.47 -8.55 -11.34
C ASN A 88 5.69 -9.87 -11.49
N GLU A 89 5.95 -10.59 -12.57
CA GLU A 89 5.29 -11.87 -12.89
C GLU A 89 5.53 -12.98 -11.85
N LYS A 90 6.58 -12.84 -11.03
CA LYS A 90 6.91 -13.80 -9.96
C LYS A 90 6.10 -13.58 -8.69
N THR A 91 5.42 -12.45 -8.55
CA THR A 91 4.60 -12.16 -7.38
C THR A 91 3.37 -13.06 -7.34
N LEU A 92 3.23 -13.85 -6.30
CA LEU A 92 1.99 -14.58 -6.00
C LEU A 92 0.94 -13.58 -5.53
N VAL A 93 -0.25 -13.62 -6.13
CA VAL A 93 -1.38 -12.76 -5.73
C VAL A 93 -2.44 -13.63 -5.06
N GLU A 94 -2.65 -13.43 -3.78
CA GLU A 94 -3.51 -14.25 -2.94
C GLU A 94 -4.61 -13.43 -2.25
N ASN A 95 -5.71 -14.09 -1.92
CA ASN A 95 -6.72 -13.59 -1.00
C ASN A 95 -6.46 -14.16 0.39
N VAL A 96 -6.52 -13.30 1.37
CA VAL A 96 -6.63 -13.76 2.75
C VAL A 96 -8.12 -13.82 3.09
N GLU A 97 -8.73 -15.00 2.91
CA GLU A 97 -10.08 -15.24 3.38
C GLU A 97 -10.14 -15.09 4.90
N THR A 98 -11.28 -14.64 5.41
CA THR A 98 -11.55 -14.34 6.81
C THR A 98 -11.50 -15.56 7.77
N LYS A 99 -11.06 -16.70 7.34
CA LYS A 99 -10.77 -17.84 8.21
C LYS A 99 -9.39 -17.66 8.85
N TYR A 100 -9.40 -17.00 9.97
CA TYR A 100 -8.26 -16.50 10.76
C TYR A 100 -7.28 -17.56 11.30
N GLU A 101 -7.35 -18.80 10.87
CA GLU A 101 -6.51 -19.91 11.38
C GLU A 101 -5.27 -20.17 10.55
N THR A 102 -5.16 -19.55 9.38
CA THR A 102 -3.91 -19.68 8.63
C THR A 102 -2.96 -18.62 9.13
N THR A 103 -2.04 -19.01 9.99
CA THR A 103 -0.82 -18.27 10.25
C THR A 103 -0.18 -17.95 8.92
N VAL A 104 -0.32 -16.70 8.45
CA VAL A 104 0.45 -16.20 7.33
C VAL A 104 1.89 -16.08 7.85
N GLU A 105 2.59 -17.20 7.92
CA GLU A 105 4.01 -17.22 8.24
C GLU A 105 4.75 -16.58 7.08
N THR A 106 4.96 -15.29 7.20
CA THR A 106 5.90 -14.60 6.31
C THR A 106 7.28 -15.16 6.64
N ALA A 107 7.80 -16.01 5.77
CA ALA A 107 9.17 -16.48 5.91
C ALA A 107 10.08 -15.27 6.09
N SER A 108 11.02 -15.32 7.01
CA SER A 108 11.82 -14.17 7.47
C SER A 108 12.55 -13.40 6.36
N ASN A 109 12.70 -13.99 5.17
CA ASN A 109 13.43 -13.45 4.03
C ASN A 109 12.54 -13.09 2.83
N LYS A 110 11.21 -13.17 2.96
CA LYS A 110 10.28 -12.87 1.86
C LYS A 110 9.62 -11.52 2.05
N VAL A 111 9.46 -10.78 0.96
CA VAL A 111 8.72 -9.52 0.94
C VAL A 111 7.25 -9.82 0.69
N ALA A 112 6.40 -9.45 1.63
CA ALA A 112 4.95 -9.53 1.48
C ALA A 112 4.30 -8.15 1.56
N ILE A 113 3.31 -7.91 0.69
CA ILE A 113 2.50 -6.71 0.70
C ILE A 113 1.08 -7.11 1.10
N TYR A 114 0.52 -6.45 2.11
CA TYR A 114 -0.83 -6.68 2.59
C TYR A 114 -1.71 -5.49 2.26
N PHE A 115 -2.64 -5.68 1.33
CA PHE A 115 -3.55 -4.64 0.87
C PHE A 115 -4.92 -4.80 1.53
N PHE A 116 -5.29 -3.84 2.37
CA PHE A 116 -6.56 -3.83 3.09
C PHE A 116 -7.61 -3.00 2.36
N THR A 117 -8.71 -3.64 2.00
CA THR A 117 -10.00 -2.97 1.82
C THR A 117 -10.73 -3.04 3.15
N VAL A 118 -10.93 -1.90 3.80
CA VAL A 118 -11.42 -1.87 5.20
C VAL A 118 -12.82 -2.46 5.32
N CYS A 119 -12.96 -3.39 6.25
CA CYS A 119 -14.21 -4.06 6.61
C CYS A 119 -14.21 -4.39 8.11
N ASN A 120 -15.32 -4.91 8.62
CA ASN A 120 -15.51 -5.24 10.05
C ASN A 120 -14.43 -6.17 10.63
N HIS A 121 -13.74 -6.93 9.79
CA HIS A 121 -12.71 -7.88 10.22
C HIS A 121 -11.28 -7.35 10.10
N SER A 122 -11.09 -6.17 9.51
CA SER A 122 -9.74 -5.63 9.23
C SER A 122 -8.88 -5.49 10.48
N LYS A 123 -9.46 -5.02 11.60
CA LYS A 123 -8.75 -4.88 12.88
C LYS A 123 -8.29 -6.21 13.44
N THR A 124 -9.17 -7.22 13.43
CA THR A 124 -8.84 -8.57 13.94
C THR A 124 -7.75 -9.20 13.10
N PHE A 125 -7.86 -9.06 11.77
CA PHE A 125 -6.82 -9.57 10.87
C PHE A 125 -5.49 -8.85 11.05
N TYR A 126 -5.49 -7.53 11.14
CA TYR A 126 -4.28 -6.76 11.43
C TYR A 126 -3.64 -7.14 12.77
N ALA A 127 -4.45 -7.33 13.81
CA ALA A 127 -3.96 -7.77 15.12
C ALA A 127 -3.27 -9.16 15.11
N ALA A 128 -3.69 -10.06 14.22
CA ALA A 128 -3.02 -11.31 13.96
C ALA A 128 -1.74 -11.12 13.13
N LEU A 129 -1.86 -10.41 11.99
CA LEU A 129 -0.76 -10.12 11.08
C LEU A 129 0.42 -9.41 11.76
N ARG A 130 0.13 -8.42 12.59
CA ARG A 130 1.17 -7.63 13.29
C ARG A 130 2.12 -8.49 14.13
N LYS A 131 1.76 -9.72 14.49
CA LYS A 131 2.63 -10.63 15.25
C LYS A 131 3.67 -11.32 14.37
N THR A 132 3.39 -11.46 13.09
CA THR A 132 4.17 -12.28 12.14
C THR A 132 4.80 -11.48 11.01
N ILE A 133 4.35 -10.24 10.76
CA ILE A 133 4.88 -9.39 9.69
C ILE A 133 6.37 -9.10 9.91
N ASN A 134 7.17 -9.35 8.88
CA ASN A 134 8.61 -9.11 8.92
C ASN A 134 8.97 -7.67 8.50
N ALA A 135 10.22 -7.27 8.77
CA ALA A 135 10.72 -5.93 8.52
C ALA A 135 10.83 -5.53 7.03
N GLN A 136 10.74 -6.47 6.11
CA GLN A 136 10.80 -6.20 4.66
C GLN A 136 9.40 -6.03 4.06
N SER A 137 8.38 -6.48 4.79
CA SER A 137 6.98 -6.43 4.37
C SER A 137 6.32 -5.12 4.78
N PHE A 138 5.22 -4.77 4.14
CA PHE A 138 4.48 -3.56 4.47
C PHE A 138 2.98 -3.71 4.20
N VAL A 139 2.23 -2.80 4.78
CA VAL A 139 0.78 -2.74 4.71
C VAL A 139 0.34 -1.56 3.85
N ILE A 140 -0.65 -1.79 3.02
CA ILE A 140 -1.36 -0.76 2.26
C ILE A 140 -2.83 -0.78 2.71
N VAL A 141 -3.39 0.38 2.99
CA VAL A 141 -4.82 0.54 3.31
C VAL A 141 -5.47 1.39 2.24
N ASP A 142 -6.51 0.87 1.61
CA ASP A 142 -7.28 1.59 0.61
C ASP A 142 -8.30 2.52 1.26
N ASN A 143 -8.54 3.66 0.62
CA ASN A 143 -9.59 4.60 0.98
C ASN A 143 -9.57 5.06 2.46
N ILE A 144 -8.39 5.34 3.02
CA ILE A 144 -8.17 5.67 4.45
C ILE A 144 -9.02 6.84 4.98
N ASN A 145 -9.54 7.70 4.11
CA ASN A 145 -10.37 8.86 4.49
C ASN A 145 -11.84 8.73 4.06
N LYS A 146 -12.27 7.58 3.53
CA LYS A 146 -13.61 7.42 2.97
C LYS A 146 -14.70 7.26 4.04
N THR A 147 -14.37 6.58 5.14
CA THR A 147 -15.27 6.33 6.27
C THR A 147 -14.55 6.57 7.58
N GLU A 148 -15.31 6.81 8.66
CA GLU A 148 -14.69 6.94 10.01
C GLU A 148 -14.03 5.63 10.47
N GLU A 149 -14.54 4.47 10.04
CA GLU A 149 -13.92 3.17 10.31
C GLU A 149 -12.56 3.04 9.61
N ALA A 150 -12.47 3.48 8.35
CA ALA A 150 -11.22 3.46 7.60
C ALA A 150 -10.18 4.41 8.20
N LYS A 151 -10.59 5.60 8.63
CA LYS A 151 -9.72 6.52 9.35
C LYS A 151 -9.22 5.93 10.67
N ALA A 152 -10.13 5.38 11.46
CA ALA A 152 -9.78 4.77 12.75
C ALA A 152 -8.84 3.57 12.56
N PHE A 153 -9.06 2.75 11.54
CA PHE A 153 -8.17 1.64 11.22
C PHE A 153 -6.79 2.10 10.76
N TRP A 154 -6.74 3.13 9.91
CA TRP A 154 -5.47 3.72 9.49
C TRP A 154 -4.68 4.31 10.67
N HIS A 155 -5.35 5.05 11.56
CA HIS A 155 -4.72 5.57 12.78
C HIS A 155 -4.18 4.46 13.68
N GLU A 156 -4.92 3.36 13.86
CA GLU A 156 -4.45 2.20 14.62
C GLU A 156 -3.15 1.63 14.06
N ILE A 157 -3.03 1.54 12.73
CA ILE A 157 -1.79 1.08 12.08
C ILE A 157 -0.65 2.08 12.29
N VAL A 158 -0.91 3.37 12.07
CA VAL A 158 0.10 4.42 12.23
C VAL A 158 0.60 4.52 13.68
N ASP A 159 -0.25 4.26 14.65
CA ASP A 159 0.10 4.32 16.08
C ASP A 159 0.81 3.05 16.58
N ASP A 160 0.78 1.94 15.82
CA ASP A 160 1.52 0.72 16.17
C ASP A 160 3.03 1.04 16.31
N GLU A 161 3.61 0.68 17.45
CA GLU A 161 5.03 0.93 17.76
C GLU A 161 6.00 0.27 16.78
N ARG A 162 5.56 -0.78 16.08
CA ARG A 162 6.38 -1.49 15.09
C ARG A 162 6.37 -0.84 13.72
N VAL A 163 5.46 0.09 13.48
CA VAL A 163 5.46 0.89 12.27
C VAL A 163 6.55 1.95 12.38
N SER A 164 7.54 1.85 11.51
CA SER A 164 8.66 2.78 11.46
C SER A 164 8.27 4.07 10.75
N PHE A 165 7.77 3.98 9.54
CA PHE A 165 7.28 5.16 8.84
C PHE A 165 6.04 4.82 8.01
N SER A 166 5.25 5.84 7.75
CA SER A 166 4.05 5.73 6.95
C SER A 166 3.88 6.90 6.00
N PHE A 167 3.14 6.64 4.92
CA PHE A 167 2.69 7.66 3.97
C PHE A 167 1.17 7.72 3.95
N ASP A 168 0.60 8.86 4.30
CA ASP A 168 -0.80 9.20 4.07
C ASP A 168 -0.93 9.91 2.73
N LEU A 169 -1.49 9.22 1.73
CA LEU A 169 -1.73 9.70 0.38
C LEU A 169 -3.16 10.19 0.16
N TYR A 170 -3.95 10.36 1.22
CA TYR A 170 -5.37 10.67 1.25
C TYR A 170 -6.27 9.50 0.81
N TYR A 171 -6.05 8.94 -0.38
CA TYR A 171 -6.83 7.80 -0.90
C TYR A 171 -6.27 6.46 -0.46
N MET A 172 -5.00 6.41 -0.13
CA MET A 172 -4.29 5.22 0.34
C MET A 172 -3.33 5.58 1.47
N GLY A 173 -3.13 4.64 2.40
CA GLY A 173 -2.07 4.69 3.38
C GLY A 173 -1.06 3.56 3.14
N ILE A 174 0.23 3.81 3.37
CA ILE A 174 1.30 2.81 3.26
C ILE A 174 2.10 2.84 4.55
N ALA A 175 2.28 1.70 5.22
CA ALA A 175 3.01 1.58 6.49
C ALA A 175 4.09 0.50 6.42
N PHE A 176 5.29 0.83 6.91
CA PHE A 176 6.50 -0.01 6.89
C PHE A 176 6.88 -0.44 8.30
N PHE A 177 7.48 -1.64 8.43
CA PHE A 177 7.79 -2.31 9.69
C PHE A 177 9.28 -2.54 9.92
N ASP A 178 10.13 -1.81 9.23
CA ASP A 178 11.56 -1.89 9.44
C ASP A 178 12.01 -1.17 10.75
N LYS A 179 13.30 -1.23 11.07
CA LYS A 179 13.84 -0.72 12.33
C LYS A 179 14.21 0.78 12.30
N ARG A 180 13.64 1.56 11.39
CA ARG A 180 13.90 3.01 11.31
C ARG A 180 13.13 3.78 12.38
N PRO A 181 13.57 5.02 12.73
CA PRO A 181 12.81 5.90 13.61
C PRO A 181 11.40 6.17 13.07
N LYS A 182 10.42 6.22 13.97
CA LYS A 182 9.00 6.47 13.62
C LYS A 182 8.82 7.83 12.99
N GLN A 183 8.27 7.87 11.78
CA GLN A 183 7.94 9.09 11.03
C GLN A 183 6.69 8.88 10.18
N ASN A 184 5.79 9.85 10.21
CA ASN A 184 4.55 9.81 9.45
C ASN A 184 4.55 10.97 8.45
N TYR A 185 4.43 10.63 7.16
CA TYR A 185 4.45 11.61 6.08
C TYR A 185 3.06 11.76 5.48
N ILE A 186 2.67 13.01 5.25
CA ILE A 186 1.47 13.33 4.49
C ILE A 186 1.95 13.78 3.11
N ILE A 187 1.51 13.09 2.07
CA ILE A 187 1.87 13.38 0.69
C ILE A 187 0.62 13.72 -0.11
N ASN A 188 0.69 14.75 -0.91
CA ASN A 188 -0.37 15.07 -1.85
C ASN A 188 -0.17 14.25 -3.13
N PHE A 189 -0.88 13.15 -3.21
CA PHE A 189 -0.80 12.18 -4.30
C PHE A 189 -1.98 12.32 -5.25
#